data_08131bb01eb02e8028fb6cdba6bf88f5
#
_entry.id   08131bb01eb02e8028fb6cdba6bf88f5
#
_cell.length_a   1.000
_cell.length_b   1.000
_cell.length_c   1.000
_cell.angle_alpha   90.00
_cell.angle_beta   90.00
_cell.angle_gamma   90.00
#
_symmetry.space_group_name_H-M   'P 1'
#
loop_
_entity.id
_entity.type
_entity.pdbx_description
1 polymer ?
#
loop_
_entity_poly.entity_id
_entity_poly.type
_entity_poly.pdbx_seq_one_letter_code
_entity_poly.pdbx_strand_id
1 'polypeptide(L)'
;MTIAEMTDTRVQEQVTEQRYSRLLLVFAPFTKPALLEFAPIGICQLAAYIRQELSNTTIKILDYTNLPFSLHNYSQVLRDFQPDIIGVSIITLNAPGGFMVADIAHQILPGVPVIFGGVHAINRQQECLNRGADFISKGDGEPLLLEVMQQGFSRDIQGLIWTDGTMVAPREQTLDIDALPFPAYDLVDMQSYPRFPTWEIIGSRGCPYRCTFCTNHALWDGKIRFRSPSRIVDEIELLHKKYGVMSIQFQDDTINVPRQRGIDICNEIIRRGLHNEMTFAGSLRVNKKLVSQELFDKFYHAGFTYLGFGVESGSQRVLDIMRKDLTPGEIRAAVRMARGAGIKRIMGYLMIANWGEGFTDILKSWWFVITTNIETAFSVCAPFPGTEHRARMLHAGYITDTSDWEQFNITSVTARTDKLSVRQIYVFYAMSILLQLVMATFRHGQSKRTIQKLWLHGKDLLRHKRLG
;
A
#
# COMPACT_ATOMS: atom_id res chain seq x y z
N MET A 1 -36.74 -43.06 -45.51
CA MET A 1 -36.04 -41.86 -45.92
C MET A 1 -35.76 -41.09 -44.63
N THR A 2 -34.81 -41.28 -44.17
CA THR A 2 -33.36 -41.23 -43.95
C THR A 2 -33.05 -40.07 -43.01
N ILE A 3 -32.75 -40.51 -41.82
CA ILE A 3 -32.03 -39.76 -40.79
C ILE A 3 -30.62 -39.54 -41.34
N ALA A 4 -30.17 -38.33 -41.45
CA ALA A 4 -28.78 -37.92 -41.42
C ALA A 4 -28.67 -36.43 -41.82
N GLU A 5 -28.35 -35.64 -40.89
CA GLU A 5 -27.40 -34.54 -40.96
C GLU A 5 -27.48 -33.71 -39.67
N MET A 6 -27.03 -34.33 -38.60
CA MET A 6 -26.54 -33.58 -37.44
C MET A 6 -25.13 -33.09 -37.76
N THR A 7 -25.04 -31.91 -38.28
CA THR A 7 -23.78 -31.20 -38.43
C THR A 7 -23.20 -30.91 -37.05
N ASP A 8 -22.12 -31.63 -36.79
CA ASP A 8 -21.17 -31.43 -35.69
C ASP A 8 -20.52 -30.05 -35.84
N THR A 9 -21.13 -29.03 -35.25
CA THR A 9 -20.49 -27.72 -35.05
C THR A 9 -19.59 -27.84 -33.85
N ARG A 10 -18.41 -28.43 -34.02
CA ARG A 10 -17.27 -28.19 -33.15
C ARG A 10 -16.95 -26.69 -33.22
N VAL A 11 -17.29 -25.98 -32.16
CA VAL A 11 -16.67 -24.71 -31.87
C VAL A 11 -15.17 -25.00 -31.76
N GLN A 12 -14.44 -24.70 -32.82
CA GLN A 12 -12.99 -24.57 -32.72
C GLN A 12 -12.75 -23.40 -31.82
N GLU A 13 -12.44 -23.67 -30.54
CA GLU A 13 -11.70 -22.74 -29.72
C GLU A 13 -10.43 -22.40 -30.51
N GLN A 14 -10.41 -21.20 -31.07
CA GLN A 14 -9.18 -20.61 -31.57
C GLN A 14 -8.30 -20.41 -30.32
N VAL A 15 -7.39 -21.34 -30.11
CA VAL A 15 -6.25 -21.17 -29.22
C VAL A 15 -5.45 -20.03 -29.84
N THR A 16 -5.71 -18.82 -29.40
CA THR A 16 -4.87 -17.67 -29.72
C THR A 16 -3.50 -17.98 -29.14
N GLU A 17 -2.51 -18.13 -30.00
CA GLU A 17 -1.14 -18.43 -29.62
C GLU A 17 -0.68 -17.33 -28.65
N GLN A 18 -0.34 -17.71 -27.39
CA GLN A 18 0.08 -16.79 -26.34
C GLN A 18 1.31 -16.01 -26.81
N ARG A 19 1.24 -14.67 -26.78
CA ARG A 19 2.30 -13.79 -27.30
C ARG A 19 3.54 -13.78 -26.43
N TYR A 20 3.37 -13.75 -25.09
CA TYR A 20 4.45 -13.70 -24.12
C TYR A 20 4.31 -14.85 -23.11
N SER A 21 5.41 -15.56 -22.84
CA SER A 21 5.43 -16.74 -21.98
C SER A 21 6.34 -16.60 -20.75
N ARG A 22 7.24 -15.63 -20.74
CA ARG A 22 8.23 -15.40 -19.67
C ARG A 22 8.05 -14.00 -19.07
N LEU A 23 7.44 -13.94 -17.91
CA LEU A 23 7.11 -12.71 -17.22
C LEU A 23 8.06 -12.47 -16.04
N LEU A 24 8.79 -11.34 -16.05
CA LEU A 24 9.55 -10.87 -14.89
C LEU A 24 8.77 -9.75 -14.20
N LEU A 25 8.39 -9.96 -12.94
CA LEU A 25 7.77 -8.94 -12.09
C LEU A 25 8.79 -8.39 -11.09
N VAL A 26 8.93 -7.09 -11.06
CA VAL A 26 9.90 -6.39 -10.20
C VAL A 26 9.18 -5.39 -9.29
N PHE A 27 9.32 -5.53 -7.98
CA PHE A 27 9.08 -4.42 -7.08
C PHE A 27 10.39 -3.63 -6.96
N ALA A 28 10.35 -2.38 -7.41
CA ALA A 28 11.55 -1.59 -7.63
C ALA A 28 12.36 -1.34 -6.35
N PRO A 29 13.70 -1.26 -6.43
CA PRO A 29 14.54 -0.98 -5.28
C PRO A 29 14.37 0.45 -4.77
N PHE A 30 14.58 0.63 -3.47
CA PHE A 30 14.80 1.94 -2.89
C PHE A 30 16.26 2.33 -3.10
N THR A 31 16.52 3.51 -3.62
CA THR A 31 17.87 4.03 -3.81
C THR A 31 18.46 4.61 -2.52
N LYS A 32 17.59 4.91 -1.54
CA LYS A 32 17.94 5.24 -0.14
C LYS A 32 17.27 4.30 0.82
N PRO A 33 17.84 4.05 2.01
CA PRO A 33 17.20 3.20 3.01
C PRO A 33 15.78 3.67 3.32
N ALA A 34 14.80 2.81 3.10
CA ALA A 34 13.42 3.05 3.46
C ALA A 34 13.04 2.14 4.64
N LEU A 35 12.17 2.64 5.53
CA LEU A 35 11.65 1.87 6.67
C LEU A 35 10.45 1.01 6.27
N LEU A 36 10.30 0.71 4.99
CA LEU A 36 9.20 -0.08 4.45
C LEU A 36 9.59 -1.56 4.44
N GLU A 37 8.92 -2.34 5.26
CA GLU A 37 9.08 -3.79 5.38
C GLU A 37 7.76 -4.46 5.00
N PHE A 38 7.29 -4.29 3.75
CA PHE A 38 6.04 -4.85 3.27
C PHE A 38 6.27 -6.04 2.37
N ALA A 39 5.36 -7.04 2.46
CA ALA A 39 5.31 -8.11 1.49
C ALA A 39 4.84 -7.58 0.11
N PRO A 40 5.36 -8.11 -0.99
CA PRO A 40 5.02 -7.65 -2.34
C PRO A 40 3.68 -8.26 -2.82
N ILE A 41 2.63 -8.15 -2.03
CA ILE A 41 1.34 -8.83 -2.25
C ILE A 41 0.78 -8.51 -3.64
N GLY A 42 0.89 -7.26 -4.09
CA GLY A 42 0.34 -6.85 -5.38
C GLY A 42 0.95 -7.59 -6.57
N ILE A 43 2.29 -7.73 -6.63
CA ILE A 43 2.95 -8.47 -7.71
C ILE A 43 2.80 -9.98 -7.56
N CYS A 44 2.69 -10.50 -6.33
CA CYS A 44 2.34 -11.90 -6.08
C CYS A 44 0.91 -12.21 -6.54
N GLN A 45 -0.02 -11.25 -6.39
CA GLN A 45 -1.39 -11.38 -6.87
C GLN A 45 -1.45 -11.40 -8.42
N LEU A 46 -0.71 -10.50 -9.07
CA LEU A 46 -0.57 -10.50 -10.53
C LEU A 46 -0.02 -11.84 -11.03
N ALA A 47 1.05 -12.33 -10.41
CA ALA A 47 1.66 -13.62 -10.75
C ALA A 47 0.68 -14.79 -10.61
N ALA A 48 -0.09 -14.82 -9.52
CA ALA A 48 -1.08 -15.86 -9.28
C ALA A 48 -2.17 -15.86 -10.35
N TYR A 49 -2.69 -14.68 -10.70
CA TYR A 49 -3.73 -14.52 -11.69
C TYR A 49 -3.24 -14.94 -13.09
N ILE A 50 -2.08 -14.46 -13.53
CA ILE A 50 -1.50 -14.84 -14.82
C ILE A 50 -1.24 -16.35 -14.90
N ARG A 51 -0.71 -16.95 -13.83
CA ARG A 51 -0.43 -18.39 -13.76
C ARG A 51 -1.70 -19.24 -13.80
N GLN A 52 -2.82 -18.74 -13.25
CA GLN A 52 -4.11 -19.41 -13.32
C GLN A 52 -4.68 -19.38 -14.75
N GLU A 53 -4.59 -18.25 -15.43
CA GLU A 53 -5.19 -18.04 -16.75
C GLU A 53 -4.31 -18.55 -17.90
N LEU A 54 -2.98 -18.61 -17.72
CA LEU A 54 -2.00 -18.98 -18.71
C LEU A 54 -1.06 -20.07 -18.18
N SER A 55 -1.41 -21.34 -18.42
CA SER A 55 -0.67 -22.50 -17.91
C SER A 55 0.78 -22.62 -18.41
N ASN A 56 1.09 -22.06 -19.57
CA ASN A 56 2.42 -22.11 -20.19
C ASN A 56 3.30 -20.89 -19.85
N THR A 57 2.99 -20.18 -18.78
CA THR A 57 3.76 -18.98 -18.40
C THR A 57 4.75 -19.29 -17.30
N THR A 58 6.01 -18.92 -17.51
CA THR A 58 7.05 -18.91 -16.47
C THR A 58 7.15 -17.52 -15.87
N ILE A 59 6.98 -17.42 -14.55
CA ILE A 59 6.99 -16.15 -13.84
C ILE A 59 8.12 -16.11 -12.82
N LYS A 60 8.84 -15.00 -12.80
CA LYS A 60 9.84 -14.70 -11.76
C LYS A 60 9.50 -13.39 -11.08
N ILE A 61 9.66 -13.35 -9.75
CA ILE A 61 9.45 -12.16 -8.93
C ILE A 61 10.80 -11.72 -8.35
N LEU A 62 11.10 -10.42 -8.46
CA LEU A 62 12.19 -9.76 -7.76
C LEU A 62 11.61 -8.68 -6.85
N ASP A 63 11.66 -8.91 -5.56
CA ASP A 63 11.26 -7.91 -4.57
C ASP A 63 12.52 -7.27 -3.96
N TYR A 64 12.85 -6.07 -4.43
CA TYR A 64 13.99 -5.30 -3.94
C TYR A 64 13.70 -4.50 -2.65
N THR A 65 12.56 -4.67 -2.03
CA THR A 65 12.35 -4.20 -0.65
C THR A 65 13.02 -5.15 0.34
N ASN A 66 13.12 -6.43 -0.01
CA ASN A 66 13.72 -7.49 0.80
C ASN A 66 15.08 -7.97 0.28
N LEU A 67 15.23 -8.04 -1.04
CA LEU A 67 16.48 -8.45 -1.68
C LEU A 67 17.44 -7.26 -1.82
N PRO A 68 18.75 -7.45 -1.59
CA PRO A 68 19.73 -6.42 -1.89
C PRO A 68 19.82 -6.20 -3.42
N PHE A 69 19.65 -4.96 -3.85
CA PHE A 69 19.83 -4.61 -5.25
C PHE A 69 21.32 -4.47 -5.59
N SER A 70 21.73 -5.10 -6.69
CA SER A 70 22.99 -4.77 -7.35
C SER A 70 22.81 -4.84 -8.87
N LEU A 71 23.52 -3.95 -9.59
CA LEU A 71 23.53 -3.95 -11.04
C LEU A 71 23.94 -5.32 -11.60
N HIS A 72 24.96 -5.95 -11.01
CA HIS A 72 25.45 -7.27 -11.43
C HIS A 72 24.34 -8.34 -11.30
N ASN A 73 23.72 -8.44 -10.12
CA ASN A 73 22.71 -9.47 -9.86
C ASN A 73 21.48 -9.28 -10.75
N TYR A 74 21.01 -8.04 -10.93
CA TYR A 74 19.88 -7.77 -11.80
C TYR A 74 20.19 -8.09 -13.26
N SER A 75 21.36 -7.66 -13.76
CA SER A 75 21.82 -7.98 -15.12
C SER A 75 21.96 -9.49 -15.35
N GLN A 76 22.44 -10.23 -14.33
CA GLN A 76 22.53 -11.68 -14.41
C GLN A 76 21.15 -12.33 -14.52
N VAL A 77 20.17 -11.88 -13.71
CA VAL A 77 18.80 -12.38 -13.80
C VAL A 77 18.19 -12.12 -15.19
N LEU A 78 18.41 -10.95 -15.77
CA LEU A 78 17.92 -10.62 -17.11
C LEU A 78 18.50 -11.59 -18.17
N ARG A 79 19.82 -11.84 -18.13
CA ARG A 79 20.49 -12.74 -19.07
C ARG A 79 20.06 -14.20 -18.92
N ASP A 80 19.90 -14.67 -17.67
CA ASP A 80 19.57 -16.08 -17.39
C ASP A 80 18.10 -16.36 -17.61
N PHE A 81 17.25 -15.45 -17.17
CA PHE A 81 15.80 -15.61 -17.26
C PHE A 81 15.25 -15.26 -18.64
N GLN A 82 15.87 -14.35 -19.40
CA GLN A 82 15.41 -13.90 -20.74
C GLN A 82 13.89 -13.62 -20.77
N PRO A 83 13.38 -12.64 -20.00
CA PRO A 83 11.95 -12.35 -20.00
C PRO A 83 11.46 -11.84 -21.36
N ASP A 84 10.23 -12.18 -21.73
CA ASP A 84 9.54 -11.64 -22.91
C ASP A 84 8.92 -10.26 -22.59
N ILE A 85 8.61 -10.04 -21.31
CA ILE A 85 8.02 -8.81 -20.77
C ILE A 85 8.46 -8.59 -19.33
N ILE A 86 8.65 -7.31 -18.95
CA ILE A 86 9.03 -6.92 -17.60
C ILE A 86 7.94 -6.00 -17.03
N GLY A 87 7.32 -6.41 -15.92
CA GLY A 87 6.39 -5.58 -15.15
C GLY A 87 7.09 -4.98 -13.94
N VAL A 88 7.11 -3.64 -13.83
CA VAL A 88 7.74 -2.93 -12.72
C VAL A 88 6.69 -2.21 -11.87
N SER A 89 6.60 -2.60 -10.60
CA SER A 89 5.72 -1.96 -9.64
C SER A 89 6.45 -0.86 -8.88
N ILE A 90 5.93 0.36 -8.91
CA ILE A 90 6.52 1.53 -8.25
C ILE A 90 5.54 2.29 -7.37
N ILE A 91 6.02 2.66 -6.20
CA ILE A 91 5.45 3.70 -5.36
C ILE A 91 6.32 4.97 -5.48
N THR A 92 5.89 6.10 -4.92
CA THR A 92 6.62 7.37 -5.11
C THR A 92 8.07 7.30 -4.60
N LEU A 93 8.31 6.61 -3.50
CA LEU A 93 9.64 6.55 -2.87
C LEU A 93 10.66 5.69 -3.63
N ASN A 94 10.21 4.68 -4.38
CA ASN A 94 11.10 3.81 -5.14
C ASN A 94 11.03 4.07 -6.66
N ALA A 95 10.36 5.14 -7.09
CA ALA A 95 10.29 5.49 -8.49
C ALA A 95 11.67 5.67 -9.15
N PRO A 96 12.66 6.33 -8.51
CA PRO A 96 14.02 6.39 -9.06
C PRO A 96 14.67 5.02 -9.29
N GLY A 97 14.43 4.08 -8.38
CA GLY A 97 14.86 2.69 -8.54
C GLY A 97 14.13 1.97 -9.68
N GLY A 98 12.86 2.27 -9.90
CA GLY A 98 12.10 1.76 -11.04
C GLY A 98 12.66 2.24 -12.37
N PHE A 99 12.99 3.52 -12.47
CA PHE A 99 13.64 4.09 -13.66
C PHE A 99 14.98 3.42 -13.95
N MET A 100 15.80 3.24 -12.91
CA MET A 100 17.08 2.54 -13.03
C MET A 100 16.93 1.09 -13.50
N VAL A 101 15.93 0.38 -12.98
CA VAL A 101 15.61 -1.00 -13.39
C VAL A 101 15.24 -1.05 -14.88
N ALA A 102 14.43 -0.12 -15.38
CA ALA A 102 14.05 -0.05 -16.78
C ALA A 102 15.24 0.28 -17.69
N ASP A 103 16.06 1.27 -17.31
CA ASP A 103 17.26 1.65 -18.07
C ASP A 103 18.22 0.46 -18.23
N ILE A 104 18.45 -0.33 -17.17
CA ILE A 104 19.29 -1.52 -17.20
C ILE A 104 18.66 -2.60 -18.09
N ALA A 105 17.33 -2.79 -17.99
CA ALA A 105 16.62 -3.79 -18.80
C ALA A 105 16.78 -3.48 -20.30
N HIS A 106 16.58 -2.24 -20.71
CA HIS A 106 16.75 -1.82 -22.11
C HIS A 106 18.20 -1.94 -22.62
N GLN A 107 19.20 -1.74 -21.74
CA GLN A 107 20.61 -1.93 -22.10
C GLN A 107 20.98 -3.42 -22.29
N ILE A 108 20.44 -4.31 -21.48
CA ILE A 108 20.79 -5.74 -21.48
C ILE A 108 19.95 -6.51 -22.50
N LEU A 109 18.66 -6.18 -22.61
CA LEU A 109 17.67 -6.84 -23.48
C LEU A 109 16.94 -5.80 -24.35
N PRO A 110 17.60 -5.24 -25.35
CA PRO A 110 16.97 -4.28 -26.26
C PRO A 110 15.73 -4.91 -26.92
N GLY A 111 14.60 -4.23 -26.83
CA GLY A 111 13.33 -4.68 -27.43
C GLY A 111 12.42 -5.51 -26.51
N VAL A 112 12.85 -5.85 -25.29
CA VAL A 112 11.95 -6.41 -24.29
C VAL A 112 11.14 -5.28 -23.67
N PRO A 113 9.79 -5.30 -23.76
CA PRO A 113 8.97 -4.21 -23.26
C PRO A 113 8.92 -4.16 -21.75
N VAL A 114 8.96 -2.93 -21.21
CA VAL A 114 8.87 -2.63 -19.78
C VAL A 114 7.56 -1.89 -19.50
N ILE A 115 6.65 -2.53 -18.75
CA ILE A 115 5.38 -1.96 -18.33
C ILE A 115 5.46 -1.51 -16.85
N PHE A 116 5.13 -0.25 -16.57
CA PHE A 116 5.07 0.25 -15.21
C PHE A 116 3.65 0.19 -14.66
N GLY A 117 3.54 -0.21 -13.39
CA GLY A 117 2.32 -0.16 -12.60
C GLY A 117 2.56 0.44 -11.22
N GLY A 118 1.49 0.57 -10.44
CA GLY A 118 1.53 1.11 -9.10
C GLY A 118 1.21 2.61 -9.02
N VAL A 119 1.06 3.10 -7.79
CA VAL A 119 0.50 4.42 -7.50
C VAL A 119 1.30 5.57 -8.11
N HIS A 120 2.61 5.45 -8.20
CA HIS A 120 3.43 6.51 -8.81
C HIS A 120 3.23 6.56 -10.32
N ALA A 121 3.29 5.44 -11.00
CA ALA A 121 3.12 5.35 -12.44
C ALA A 121 1.77 5.93 -12.90
N ILE A 122 0.69 5.63 -12.17
CA ILE A 122 -0.65 6.13 -12.46
C ILE A 122 -0.74 7.66 -12.32
N ASN A 123 -0.02 8.25 -11.37
CA ASN A 123 -0.09 9.68 -11.07
C ASN A 123 1.00 10.52 -11.76
N ARG A 124 2.03 9.89 -12.34
CA ARG A 124 3.18 10.53 -12.99
C ARG A 124 3.50 9.89 -14.34
N GLN A 125 2.46 9.68 -15.14
CA GLN A 125 2.51 8.92 -16.40
C GLN A 125 3.61 9.44 -17.34
N GLN A 126 3.58 10.71 -17.67
CA GLN A 126 4.54 11.30 -18.60
C GLN A 126 5.99 11.20 -18.10
N GLU A 127 6.20 11.37 -16.81
CA GLU A 127 7.53 11.19 -16.21
C GLU A 127 8.02 9.74 -16.37
N CYS A 128 7.17 8.77 -16.06
CA CYS A 128 7.52 7.36 -16.18
C CYS A 128 7.81 6.96 -17.62
N LEU A 129 7.02 7.45 -18.59
CA LEU A 129 7.27 7.23 -20.02
C LEU A 129 8.60 7.85 -20.47
N ASN A 130 8.92 9.05 -19.99
CA ASN A 130 10.18 9.73 -20.30
C ASN A 130 11.39 9.09 -19.60
N ARG A 131 11.14 8.18 -18.64
CA ARG A 131 12.16 7.57 -17.77
C ARG A 131 12.17 6.04 -17.88
N GLY A 132 11.90 5.50 -19.07
CA GLY A 132 12.13 4.11 -19.41
C GLY A 132 10.91 3.18 -19.29
N ALA A 133 9.72 3.68 -18.99
CA ALA A 133 8.52 2.88 -19.19
C ALA A 133 8.12 2.90 -20.67
N ASP A 134 7.96 1.74 -21.31
CA ASP A 134 7.38 1.66 -22.64
C ASP A 134 5.86 1.79 -22.58
N PHE A 135 5.27 1.31 -21.47
CA PHE A 135 3.84 1.34 -21.22
C PHE A 135 3.54 1.55 -19.74
N ILE A 136 2.32 2.04 -19.46
CA ILE A 136 1.82 2.15 -18.08
C ILE A 136 0.48 1.43 -17.96
N SER A 137 0.36 0.61 -16.92
CA SER A 137 -0.90 -0.02 -16.52
C SER A 137 -1.68 0.89 -15.58
N LYS A 138 -2.91 1.27 -15.96
CA LYS A 138 -3.84 2.06 -15.14
C LYS A 138 -5.11 1.28 -14.87
N GLY A 139 -5.43 1.10 -13.59
CA GLY A 139 -6.56 0.28 -13.12
C GLY A 139 -6.11 -1.03 -12.49
N ASP A 140 -6.95 -2.08 -12.57
CA ASP A 140 -6.57 -3.41 -12.14
C ASP A 140 -5.54 -4.00 -13.11
N GLY A 141 -4.39 -4.37 -12.58
CA GLY A 141 -3.28 -4.89 -13.38
C GLY A 141 -3.52 -6.32 -13.89
N GLU A 142 -4.32 -7.11 -13.19
CA GLU A 142 -4.54 -8.52 -13.49
C GLU A 142 -5.14 -8.73 -14.90
N PRO A 143 -6.31 -8.18 -15.24
CA PRO A 143 -6.88 -8.37 -16.56
C PRO A 143 -6.08 -7.65 -17.66
N LEU A 144 -5.48 -6.48 -17.36
CA LEU A 144 -4.68 -5.76 -18.34
C LEU A 144 -3.43 -6.55 -18.70
N LEU A 145 -2.71 -7.07 -17.72
CA LEU A 145 -1.50 -7.85 -17.96
C LEU A 145 -1.83 -9.18 -18.68
N LEU A 146 -2.97 -9.80 -18.36
CA LEU A 146 -3.43 -11.00 -19.08
C LEU A 146 -3.64 -10.70 -20.57
N GLU A 147 -4.36 -9.63 -20.91
CA GLU A 147 -4.57 -9.25 -22.32
C GLU A 147 -3.24 -8.99 -23.03
N VAL A 148 -2.30 -8.27 -22.39
CA VAL A 148 -0.95 -8.04 -22.94
C VAL A 148 -0.19 -9.35 -23.14
N MET A 149 -0.26 -10.28 -22.20
CA MET A 149 0.43 -11.58 -22.31
C MET A 149 -0.15 -12.44 -23.44
N GLN A 150 -1.45 -12.36 -23.68
CA GLN A 150 -2.14 -13.14 -24.71
C GLN A 150 -1.89 -12.60 -26.12
N GLN A 151 -2.14 -11.30 -26.32
CA GLN A 151 -2.19 -10.72 -27.68
C GLN A 151 -1.04 -9.72 -27.98
N GLY A 152 -0.19 -9.43 -26.99
CA GLY A 152 0.81 -8.38 -27.10
C GLY A 152 0.20 -7.00 -26.82
N PHE A 153 1.01 -5.95 -27.03
CA PHE A 153 0.56 -4.58 -26.85
C PHE A 153 -0.34 -4.15 -28.02
N SER A 154 -1.61 -3.87 -27.71
CA SER A 154 -2.60 -3.39 -28.68
C SER A 154 -3.21 -2.07 -28.20
N ARG A 155 -3.53 -1.19 -29.16
CA ARG A 155 -4.25 0.07 -28.86
C ARG A 155 -5.66 -0.18 -28.33
N ASP A 156 -6.22 -1.37 -28.47
CA ASP A 156 -7.56 -1.69 -27.97
C ASP A 156 -7.59 -2.05 -26.47
N ILE A 157 -6.44 -2.27 -25.84
CA ILE A 157 -6.35 -2.62 -24.43
C ILE A 157 -6.70 -1.42 -23.55
N GLN A 158 -7.82 -1.51 -22.86
CA GLN A 158 -8.26 -0.47 -21.92
C GLN A 158 -7.33 -0.34 -20.73
N GLY A 159 -7.04 0.89 -20.32
CA GLY A 159 -6.15 1.18 -19.19
C GLY A 159 -4.67 1.10 -19.53
N LEU A 160 -4.30 0.69 -20.75
CA LEU A 160 -2.92 0.72 -21.23
C LEU A 160 -2.58 2.12 -21.75
N ILE A 161 -1.53 2.73 -21.20
CA ILE A 161 -1.03 4.03 -21.62
C ILE A 161 0.25 3.82 -22.42
N TRP A 162 0.31 4.39 -23.60
CA TRP A 162 1.39 4.28 -24.57
C TRP A 162 2.46 5.35 -24.38
N THR A 163 3.63 5.16 -25.00
CA THR A 163 4.76 6.10 -24.98
C THR A 163 4.41 7.53 -25.41
N ASP A 164 3.42 7.69 -26.27
CA ASP A 164 2.87 8.99 -26.67
C ASP A 164 1.89 9.60 -25.65
N GLY A 165 1.69 8.93 -24.51
CA GLY A 165 0.74 9.35 -23.46
C GLY A 165 -0.71 9.04 -23.76
N THR A 166 -1.03 8.42 -24.89
CA THR A 166 -2.42 8.10 -25.27
C THR A 166 -2.90 6.83 -24.55
N MET A 167 -4.20 6.80 -24.27
CA MET A 167 -4.94 5.67 -23.73
C MET A 167 -6.32 5.64 -24.40
N VAL A 168 -6.76 4.46 -24.89
CA VAL A 168 -8.04 4.36 -25.60
C VAL A 168 -9.23 4.67 -24.68
N ALA A 169 -9.24 4.10 -23.50
CA ALA A 169 -10.24 4.33 -22.45
C ALA A 169 -9.70 3.89 -21.09
N PRO A 170 -10.16 4.48 -19.98
CA PRO A 170 -9.94 3.90 -18.66
C PRO A 170 -10.57 2.51 -18.56
N ARG A 171 -9.89 1.57 -17.91
CA ARG A 171 -10.48 0.26 -17.61
C ARG A 171 -11.49 0.42 -16.48
N GLU A 172 -12.67 -0.14 -16.68
CA GLU A 172 -13.66 -0.22 -15.61
C GLU A 172 -13.16 -1.13 -14.47
N GLN A 173 -13.43 -0.72 -13.24
CA GLN A 173 -13.05 -1.48 -12.03
C GLN A 173 -14.14 -2.51 -11.69
N THR A 174 -14.35 -3.45 -12.58
CA THR A 174 -15.39 -4.50 -12.48
C THR A 174 -14.85 -5.83 -12.00
N LEU A 175 -13.52 -5.96 -11.83
CA LEU A 175 -12.89 -7.20 -11.40
C LEU A 175 -13.45 -7.67 -10.05
N ASP A 176 -13.99 -8.87 -10.02
CA ASP A 176 -14.38 -9.53 -8.78
C ASP A 176 -13.13 -10.00 -8.03
N ILE A 177 -12.76 -9.25 -6.99
CA ILE A 177 -11.58 -9.57 -6.20
C ILE A 177 -11.75 -10.78 -5.28
N ASP A 178 -12.98 -11.26 -5.08
CA ASP A 178 -13.27 -12.48 -4.32
C ASP A 178 -12.93 -13.75 -5.12
N ALA A 179 -13.11 -13.68 -6.44
CA ALA A 179 -12.77 -14.76 -7.36
C ALA A 179 -11.27 -14.89 -7.67
N LEU A 180 -10.45 -13.91 -7.31
CA LEU A 180 -9.00 -13.96 -7.55
C LEU A 180 -8.35 -15.15 -6.84
N PRO A 181 -7.34 -15.81 -7.46
CA PRO A 181 -6.51 -16.79 -6.76
C PRO A 181 -5.80 -16.14 -5.57
N PHE A 182 -5.36 -16.93 -4.61
CA PHE A 182 -4.46 -16.40 -3.57
C PHE A 182 -3.12 -16.00 -4.18
N PRO A 183 -2.46 -14.94 -3.64
CA PRO A 183 -1.17 -14.51 -4.16
C PRO A 183 -0.17 -15.66 -4.26
N ALA A 184 0.71 -15.61 -5.24
CA ALA A 184 1.71 -16.64 -5.51
C ALA A 184 2.86 -16.58 -4.48
N TYR A 185 2.57 -16.92 -3.23
CA TYR A 185 3.51 -16.90 -2.11
C TYR A 185 4.70 -17.84 -2.30
N ASP A 186 4.55 -18.86 -3.13
CA ASP A 186 5.61 -19.80 -3.51
C ASP A 186 6.70 -19.18 -4.40
N LEU A 187 6.47 -18.01 -4.96
CA LEU A 187 7.43 -17.29 -5.79
C LEU A 187 8.34 -16.33 -5.00
N VAL A 188 8.13 -16.21 -3.69
CA VAL A 188 8.94 -15.39 -2.78
C VAL A 188 9.39 -16.21 -1.57
N ASP A 189 10.60 -15.94 -1.08
CA ASP A 189 11.08 -16.53 0.16
C ASP A 189 10.51 -15.77 1.36
N MET A 190 9.34 -16.19 1.83
CA MET A 190 8.64 -15.53 2.93
C MET A 190 9.45 -15.48 4.23
N GLN A 191 10.31 -16.47 4.46
CA GLN A 191 11.11 -16.57 5.70
C GLN A 191 12.25 -15.54 5.75
N SER A 192 12.68 -15.05 4.59
CA SER A 192 13.72 -14.02 4.48
C SER A 192 13.22 -12.61 4.87
N TYR A 193 11.91 -12.40 4.96
CA TYR A 193 11.36 -11.09 5.32
C TYR A 193 11.52 -10.78 6.80
N PRO A 194 11.98 -9.56 7.17
CA PRO A 194 12.34 -9.22 8.55
C PRO A 194 11.19 -9.35 9.56
N ARG A 195 9.95 -9.27 9.09
CA ARG A 195 8.75 -9.39 9.94
C ARG A 195 8.20 -10.79 10.08
N PHE A 196 8.71 -11.77 9.31
CA PHE A 196 8.27 -13.16 9.46
C PHE A 196 8.44 -13.62 10.93
N PRO A 197 7.49 -14.34 11.54
CA PRO A 197 6.28 -14.97 10.98
C PRO A 197 5.02 -14.06 10.95
N THR A 198 5.16 -12.75 10.94
CA THR A 198 4.04 -11.83 10.64
C THR A 198 3.96 -11.63 9.14
N TRP A 199 2.77 -11.81 8.58
CA TRP A 199 2.52 -11.60 7.16
C TRP A 199 1.35 -10.65 6.91
N GLU A 200 1.27 -10.15 5.71
CA GLU A 200 0.27 -9.16 5.31
C GLU A 200 -0.74 -9.78 4.36
N ILE A 201 -2.00 -9.33 4.47
CA ILE A 201 -3.07 -9.68 3.52
C ILE A 201 -3.88 -8.45 3.14
N ILE A 202 -4.54 -8.52 2.00
CA ILE A 202 -5.44 -7.49 1.48
C ILE A 202 -6.83 -8.10 1.33
N GLY A 203 -7.76 -7.67 2.18
CA GLY A 203 -9.15 -8.13 2.13
C GLY A 203 -10.08 -7.20 1.33
N SER A 204 -9.62 -5.99 0.96
CA SER A 204 -10.39 -5.04 0.15
C SER A 204 -9.49 -4.16 -0.70
N ARG A 205 -10.01 -3.65 -1.81
CA ARG A 205 -9.33 -2.64 -2.65
C ARG A 205 -10.16 -1.37 -2.69
N GLY A 206 -9.52 -0.25 -2.36
CA GLY A 206 -10.12 1.07 -2.40
C GLY A 206 -10.69 1.56 -1.07
N CYS A 207 -11.09 2.83 -1.07
CA CYS A 207 -11.64 3.52 0.08
C CYS A 207 -12.66 4.57 -0.40
N PRO A 208 -13.88 4.64 0.17
CA PRO A 208 -14.90 5.55 -0.30
C PRO A 208 -14.67 7.02 0.14
N TYR A 209 -13.64 7.26 0.94
CA TYR A 209 -13.37 8.59 1.49
C TYR A 209 -12.43 9.41 0.61
N ARG A 210 -12.56 10.75 0.71
CA ARG A 210 -11.83 11.72 -0.11
C ARG A 210 -10.89 12.60 0.72
N CYS A 211 -10.07 11.97 1.58
CA CYS A 211 -9.09 12.68 2.38
C CYS A 211 -8.07 13.39 1.47
N THR A 212 -7.82 14.67 1.70
CA THR A 212 -7.04 15.54 0.79
C THR A 212 -5.57 15.14 0.64
N PHE A 213 -5.04 14.37 1.57
CA PHE A 213 -3.65 13.89 1.60
C PHE A 213 -3.46 12.49 1.03
N CYS A 214 -4.57 11.76 0.76
CA CYS A 214 -4.52 10.33 0.45
C CYS A 214 -4.56 10.10 -1.07
N THR A 215 -3.71 9.22 -1.58
CA THR A 215 -3.64 8.84 -2.99
C THR A 215 -4.70 7.82 -3.40
N ASN A 216 -5.41 7.23 -2.46
CA ASN A 216 -6.36 6.14 -2.71
C ASN A 216 -7.48 6.54 -3.67
N HIS A 217 -7.99 7.78 -3.52
CA HIS A 217 -9.02 8.28 -4.42
C HIS A 217 -8.53 8.39 -5.89
N ALA A 218 -7.27 8.74 -6.08
CA ALA A 218 -6.67 8.80 -7.42
C ALA A 218 -6.50 7.41 -8.07
N LEU A 219 -6.40 6.35 -7.26
CA LEU A 219 -6.30 4.97 -7.73
C LEU A 219 -7.65 4.34 -8.03
N TRP A 220 -8.63 4.53 -7.15
CA TRP A 220 -9.87 3.74 -7.13
C TRP A 220 -11.13 4.58 -7.34
N ASP A 221 -11.00 5.88 -7.59
CA ASP A 221 -12.10 6.83 -7.80
C ASP A 221 -13.23 6.73 -6.74
N GLY A 222 -12.82 6.46 -5.48
CA GLY A 222 -13.75 6.30 -4.37
C GLY A 222 -14.56 5.00 -4.38
N LYS A 223 -14.31 4.08 -5.30
CA LYS A 223 -14.89 2.73 -5.30
C LYS A 223 -14.18 1.87 -4.27
N ILE A 224 -14.92 0.93 -3.69
CA ILE A 224 -14.38 -0.08 -2.79
C ILE A 224 -14.94 -1.45 -3.17
N ARG A 225 -14.09 -2.45 -3.24
CA ARG A 225 -14.44 -3.84 -3.53
C ARG A 225 -13.92 -4.72 -2.42
N PHE A 226 -14.63 -5.79 -2.10
CA PHE A 226 -14.38 -6.62 -0.95
C PHE A 226 -14.16 -8.07 -1.34
N ARG A 227 -13.29 -8.72 -0.62
CA ARG A 227 -13.26 -10.17 -0.52
C ARG A 227 -14.21 -10.60 0.60
N SER A 228 -14.86 -11.74 0.44
CA SER A 228 -15.74 -12.30 1.45
C SER A 228 -14.95 -12.71 2.71
N PRO A 229 -15.56 -12.67 3.90
CA PRO A 229 -14.93 -13.13 5.13
C PRO A 229 -14.38 -14.55 5.03
N SER A 230 -15.13 -15.46 4.41
CA SER A 230 -14.69 -16.85 4.21
C SER A 230 -13.41 -16.92 3.36
N ARG A 231 -13.38 -16.19 2.23
CA ARG A 231 -12.23 -16.19 1.34
C ARG A 231 -10.98 -15.59 1.98
N ILE A 232 -11.16 -14.55 2.80
CA ILE A 232 -10.06 -13.97 3.60
C ILE A 232 -9.50 -15.01 4.56
N VAL A 233 -10.38 -15.72 5.27
CA VAL A 233 -9.95 -16.70 6.29
C VAL A 233 -9.40 -17.97 5.65
N ASP A 234 -9.84 -18.36 4.43
CA ASP A 234 -9.21 -19.42 3.64
C ASP A 234 -7.73 -19.11 3.36
N GLU A 235 -7.41 -17.86 3.00
CA GLU A 235 -6.04 -17.42 2.78
C GLU A 235 -5.23 -17.42 4.09
N ILE A 236 -5.82 -16.96 5.20
CA ILE A 236 -5.17 -16.98 6.52
C ILE A 236 -4.82 -18.40 6.92
N GLU A 237 -5.73 -19.35 6.73
CA GLU A 237 -5.47 -20.78 6.99
C GLU A 237 -4.35 -21.35 6.11
N LEU A 238 -4.34 -21.00 4.81
CA LEU A 238 -3.28 -21.38 3.90
C LEU A 238 -1.92 -20.86 4.39
N LEU A 239 -1.85 -19.56 4.73
CA LEU A 239 -0.63 -18.91 5.23
C LEU A 239 -0.15 -19.56 6.54
N HIS A 240 -1.06 -19.86 7.44
CA HIS A 240 -0.73 -20.49 8.71
C HIS A 240 -0.25 -21.94 8.50
N LYS A 241 -1.07 -22.78 7.85
CA LYS A 241 -0.83 -24.24 7.75
C LYS A 241 0.35 -24.58 6.81
N LYS A 242 0.47 -23.86 5.68
CA LYS A 242 1.47 -24.17 4.66
C LYS A 242 2.77 -23.41 4.85
N TYR A 243 2.70 -22.14 5.27
CA TYR A 243 3.88 -21.27 5.32
C TYR A 243 4.35 -20.94 6.74
N GLY A 244 3.61 -21.35 7.79
CA GLY A 244 4.00 -21.14 9.18
C GLY A 244 3.80 -19.69 9.67
N VAL A 245 2.92 -18.94 9.04
CA VAL A 245 2.58 -17.60 9.50
C VAL A 245 1.82 -17.66 10.82
N MET A 246 2.22 -16.83 11.78
CA MET A 246 1.66 -16.80 13.15
C MET A 246 0.94 -15.51 13.47
N SER A 247 1.10 -14.47 12.63
CA SER A 247 0.46 -13.18 12.82
C SER A 247 0.06 -12.57 11.48
N ILE A 248 -1.15 -12.05 11.40
CA ILE A 248 -1.66 -11.36 10.20
C ILE A 248 -1.80 -9.87 10.45
N GLN A 249 -1.24 -9.08 9.54
CA GLN A 249 -1.48 -7.66 9.41
C GLN A 249 -2.40 -7.39 8.23
N PHE A 250 -3.63 -6.93 8.49
CA PHE A 250 -4.52 -6.47 7.42
C PHE A 250 -4.01 -5.14 6.84
N GLN A 251 -3.75 -5.13 5.54
CA GLN A 251 -3.31 -3.95 4.78
C GLN A 251 -4.47 -3.24 4.06
N ASP A 252 -5.67 -3.58 4.42
CA ASP A 252 -6.86 -2.84 3.98
C ASP A 252 -6.74 -1.37 4.36
N ASP A 253 -7.17 -0.47 3.49
CA ASP A 253 -7.25 0.96 3.81
C ASP A 253 -8.10 1.22 5.06
N THR A 254 -9.13 0.40 5.25
CA THR A 254 -9.97 0.36 6.45
C THR A 254 -10.68 -0.99 6.54
N ILE A 255 -10.31 -1.82 7.51
CA ILE A 255 -10.90 -3.17 7.67
C ILE A 255 -12.39 -3.12 8.06
N ASN A 256 -12.84 -2.05 8.70
CA ASN A 256 -14.19 -1.89 9.26
C ASN A 256 -15.14 -1.05 8.39
N VAL A 257 -14.92 -1.01 7.09
CA VAL A 257 -15.85 -0.36 6.15
C VAL A 257 -16.43 -1.42 5.21
N PRO A 258 -17.75 -1.69 5.33
CA PRO A 258 -18.66 -1.26 6.38
C PRO A 258 -18.37 -1.96 7.72
N ARG A 259 -18.92 -1.43 8.84
CA ARG A 259 -18.69 -1.99 10.18
C ARG A 259 -18.99 -3.49 10.27
N GLN A 260 -20.09 -3.94 9.66
CA GLN A 260 -20.52 -5.33 9.69
C GLN A 260 -19.46 -6.26 9.11
N ARG A 261 -18.76 -5.85 8.04
CA ARG A 261 -17.67 -6.64 7.46
C ARG A 261 -16.56 -6.95 8.48
N GLY A 262 -16.18 -5.97 9.30
CA GLY A 262 -15.19 -6.20 10.36
C GLY A 262 -15.67 -7.25 11.38
N ILE A 263 -16.96 -7.21 11.74
CA ILE A 263 -17.59 -8.20 12.63
C ILE A 263 -17.61 -9.59 11.96
N ASP A 264 -17.97 -9.67 10.69
CA ASP A 264 -18.09 -10.94 9.95
C ASP A 264 -16.72 -11.62 9.77
N ILE A 265 -15.67 -10.86 9.49
CA ILE A 265 -14.28 -11.37 9.45
C ILE A 265 -13.90 -11.95 10.82
N CYS A 266 -14.18 -11.24 11.91
CA CYS A 266 -13.90 -11.74 13.27
C CYS A 266 -14.69 -13.01 13.59
N ASN A 267 -15.97 -13.06 13.24
CA ASN A 267 -16.81 -14.24 13.44
C ASN A 267 -16.25 -15.45 12.70
N GLU A 268 -15.76 -15.26 11.47
CA GLU A 268 -15.18 -16.34 10.67
C GLU A 268 -13.84 -16.83 11.23
N ILE A 269 -12.97 -15.93 11.70
CA ILE A 269 -11.71 -16.27 12.40
C ILE A 269 -12.02 -17.10 13.66
N ILE A 270 -13.00 -16.68 14.46
CA ILE A 270 -13.42 -17.37 15.69
C ILE A 270 -14.01 -18.74 15.35
N ARG A 271 -14.91 -18.82 14.36
CA ARG A 271 -15.56 -20.05 13.92
C ARG A 271 -14.57 -21.13 13.51
N ARG A 272 -13.44 -20.74 12.89
CA ARG A 272 -12.36 -21.67 12.48
C ARG A 272 -11.30 -21.90 13.57
N GLY A 273 -11.42 -21.28 14.72
CA GLY A 273 -10.50 -21.48 15.85
C GLY A 273 -9.15 -20.79 15.73
N LEU A 274 -8.90 -20.03 14.67
CA LEU A 274 -7.60 -19.41 14.39
C LEU A 274 -7.17 -18.39 15.45
N HIS A 275 -8.11 -17.80 16.19
CA HIS A 275 -7.86 -16.88 17.30
C HIS A 275 -7.08 -17.52 18.46
N ASN A 276 -7.03 -18.86 18.54
CA ASN A 276 -6.24 -19.60 19.55
C ASN A 276 -4.79 -19.81 19.13
N GLU A 277 -4.50 -19.72 17.84
CA GLU A 277 -3.20 -20.08 17.25
C GLU A 277 -2.47 -18.87 16.68
N MET A 278 -3.17 -17.82 16.30
CA MET A 278 -2.64 -16.67 15.60
C MET A 278 -3.01 -15.34 16.26
N THR A 279 -2.29 -14.29 15.91
CA THR A 279 -2.63 -12.92 16.27
C THR A 279 -2.94 -12.08 15.06
N PHE A 280 -3.74 -11.03 15.25
CA PHE A 280 -4.19 -10.16 14.18
C PHE A 280 -3.95 -8.68 14.49
N ALA A 281 -3.78 -7.92 13.43
CA ALA A 281 -3.64 -6.47 13.50
C ALA A 281 -4.28 -5.82 12.27
N GLY A 282 -4.74 -4.58 12.39
CA GLY A 282 -5.33 -3.86 11.26
C GLY A 282 -5.54 -2.38 11.54
N SER A 283 -5.82 -1.62 10.49
CA SER A 283 -6.12 -0.19 10.58
C SER A 283 -7.60 0.09 10.43
N LEU A 284 -8.08 1.02 11.24
CA LEU A 284 -9.49 1.40 11.37
C LEU A 284 -9.72 2.86 11.09
N ARG A 285 -10.87 3.13 10.49
CA ARG A 285 -11.49 4.45 10.56
C ARG A 285 -12.49 4.47 11.71
N VAL A 286 -12.39 5.46 12.60
CA VAL A 286 -13.09 5.44 13.90
C VAL A 286 -14.25 6.42 13.98
N ASN A 287 -14.89 6.74 12.88
CA ASN A 287 -16.13 7.49 12.84
C ASN A 287 -17.23 6.75 13.61
N LYS A 288 -18.11 7.48 14.28
CA LYS A 288 -19.23 6.93 15.07
C LYS A 288 -20.06 5.87 14.32
N LYS A 289 -20.25 6.03 13.02
CA LYS A 289 -21.01 5.06 12.20
C LYS A 289 -20.27 3.74 11.96
N LEU A 290 -18.96 3.74 12.06
CA LEU A 290 -18.08 2.62 11.71
C LEU A 290 -17.60 1.81 12.90
N VAL A 291 -17.83 2.29 14.12
CA VAL A 291 -17.37 1.62 15.34
C VAL A 291 -18.51 1.42 16.33
N SER A 292 -18.44 0.36 17.11
CA SER A 292 -19.33 0.05 18.22
C SER A 292 -18.55 -0.75 19.27
N GLN A 293 -19.09 -0.87 20.50
CA GLN A 293 -18.49 -1.75 21.49
C GLN A 293 -18.43 -3.19 20.98
N GLU A 294 -19.50 -3.68 20.37
CA GLU A 294 -19.57 -5.01 19.76
C GLU A 294 -18.42 -5.27 18.78
N LEU A 295 -18.11 -4.31 17.89
CA LEU A 295 -16.99 -4.46 16.94
C LEU A 295 -15.65 -4.65 17.67
N PHE A 296 -15.37 -3.85 18.71
CA PHE A 296 -14.13 -3.99 19.46
C PHE A 296 -14.08 -5.27 20.29
N ASP A 297 -15.21 -5.70 20.87
CA ASP A 297 -15.31 -6.97 21.54
C ASP A 297 -15.04 -8.14 20.59
N LYS A 298 -15.57 -8.08 19.35
CA LYS A 298 -15.28 -9.06 18.31
C LYS A 298 -13.80 -9.06 17.89
N PHE A 299 -13.18 -7.90 17.69
CA PHE A 299 -11.74 -7.83 17.42
C PHE A 299 -10.92 -8.47 18.54
N TYR A 300 -11.25 -8.17 19.80
CA TYR A 300 -10.55 -8.78 20.94
C TYR A 300 -10.67 -10.30 20.95
N HIS A 301 -11.90 -10.83 20.85
CA HIS A 301 -12.15 -12.27 20.85
C HIS A 301 -11.58 -12.98 19.62
N ALA A 302 -11.47 -12.30 18.49
CA ALA A 302 -10.80 -12.83 17.30
C ALA A 302 -9.27 -12.80 17.35
N GLY A 303 -8.67 -12.34 18.48
CA GLY A 303 -7.22 -12.33 18.65
C GLY A 303 -6.50 -11.10 18.08
N PHE A 304 -7.21 -9.98 17.85
CA PHE A 304 -6.56 -8.73 17.47
C PHE A 304 -5.81 -8.14 18.67
N THR A 305 -4.49 -8.07 18.54
CA THR A 305 -3.60 -7.54 19.58
C THR A 305 -3.22 -6.08 19.36
N TYR A 306 -3.38 -5.59 18.13
CA TYR A 306 -3.01 -4.25 17.71
C TYR A 306 -4.06 -3.67 16.76
N LEU A 307 -4.49 -2.42 17.05
CA LEU A 307 -5.37 -1.65 16.18
C LEU A 307 -4.77 -0.26 15.89
N GLY A 308 -4.63 0.07 14.61
CA GLY A 308 -4.21 1.38 14.14
C GLY A 308 -5.42 2.30 13.89
N PHE A 309 -5.42 3.51 14.44
CA PHE A 309 -6.46 4.51 14.24
C PHE A 309 -5.91 5.68 13.44
N GLY A 310 -6.52 5.99 12.31
CA GLY A 310 -6.24 7.20 11.55
C GLY A 310 -6.77 8.43 12.29
N VAL A 311 -5.99 8.97 13.22
CA VAL A 311 -6.30 10.17 14.01
C VAL A 311 -6.05 11.44 13.23
N GLU A 312 -4.94 11.50 12.54
CA GLU A 312 -4.36 12.57 11.72
C GLU A 312 -4.10 13.86 12.49
N SER A 313 -5.08 14.43 13.21
CA SER A 313 -4.94 15.63 14.00
C SER A 313 -5.84 15.63 15.24
N GLY A 314 -5.41 16.28 16.32
CA GLY A 314 -6.25 16.59 17.47
C GLY A 314 -7.09 17.87 17.29
N SER A 315 -6.94 18.59 16.19
CA SER A 315 -7.69 19.81 15.88
C SER A 315 -8.84 19.51 14.91
N GLN A 316 -10.09 19.83 15.33
CA GLN A 316 -11.26 19.69 14.47
C GLN A 316 -11.09 20.47 13.15
N ARG A 317 -10.62 21.70 13.22
CA ARG A 317 -10.39 22.55 12.06
C ARG A 317 -9.47 21.89 11.02
N VAL A 318 -8.41 21.22 11.46
CA VAL A 318 -7.49 20.51 10.56
C VAL A 318 -8.15 19.27 9.97
N LEU A 319 -8.88 18.51 10.78
CA LEU A 319 -9.65 17.34 10.32
C LEU A 319 -10.67 17.73 9.24
N ASP A 320 -11.34 18.89 9.40
CA ASP A 320 -12.28 19.41 8.41
C ASP A 320 -11.58 19.80 7.10
N ILE A 321 -10.43 20.47 7.16
CA ILE A 321 -9.61 20.80 5.98
C ILE A 321 -9.14 19.53 5.25
N MET A 322 -8.80 18.49 6.00
CA MET A 322 -8.39 17.18 5.47
C MET A 322 -9.56 16.37 4.92
N ARG A 323 -10.80 16.77 5.13
CA ARG A 323 -12.02 15.99 4.84
C ARG A 323 -11.99 14.61 5.49
N LYS A 324 -11.56 14.58 6.77
CA LYS A 324 -11.49 13.33 7.49
C LYS A 324 -12.86 12.84 7.97
N ASP A 325 -13.88 13.72 8.01
CA ASP A 325 -15.24 13.44 8.52
C ASP A 325 -15.22 12.74 9.88
N LEU A 326 -14.42 13.24 10.80
CA LEU A 326 -14.13 12.63 12.08
C LEU A 326 -13.89 13.74 13.11
N THR A 327 -14.29 13.50 14.35
CA THR A 327 -14.05 14.45 15.44
C THR A 327 -13.08 13.88 16.48
N PRO A 328 -12.31 14.72 17.19
CA PRO A 328 -11.49 14.26 18.31
C PRO A 328 -12.31 13.57 19.42
N GLY A 329 -13.59 13.93 19.56
CA GLY A 329 -14.53 13.28 20.49
C GLY A 329 -14.83 11.85 20.11
N GLU A 330 -15.09 11.58 18.81
CA GLU A 330 -15.33 10.22 18.28
C GLU A 330 -14.09 9.35 18.47
N ILE A 331 -12.89 9.90 18.19
CA ILE A 331 -11.64 9.16 18.38
C ILE A 331 -11.46 8.77 19.86
N ARG A 332 -11.71 9.71 20.81
CA ARG A 332 -11.66 9.40 22.24
C ARG A 332 -12.67 8.32 22.65
N ALA A 333 -13.86 8.36 22.08
CA ALA A 333 -14.88 7.34 22.33
C ALA A 333 -14.43 5.98 21.81
N ALA A 334 -13.88 5.90 20.59
CA ALA A 334 -13.32 4.67 20.01
C ALA A 334 -12.17 4.10 20.87
N VAL A 335 -11.27 4.96 21.36
CA VAL A 335 -10.18 4.52 22.26
C VAL A 335 -10.75 3.91 23.55
N ARG A 336 -11.79 4.53 24.14
CA ARG A 336 -12.42 3.99 25.36
C ARG A 336 -13.09 2.63 25.09
N MET A 337 -13.82 2.50 23.97
CA MET A 337 -14.45 1.23 23.57
C MET A 337 -13.42 0.14 23.32
N ALA A 338 -12.36 0.42 22.58
CA ALA A 338 -11.30 -0.54 22.30
C ALA A 338 -10.58 -1.02 23.58
N ARG A 339 -10.32 -0.10 24.52
CA ARG A 339 -9.74 -0.46 25.82
C ARG A 339 -10.72 -1.26 26.69
N GLY A 340 -12.00 -0.87 26.70
CA GLY A 340 -13.05 -1.59 27.39
C GLY A 340 -13.20 -3.03 26.91
N ALA A 341 -12.99 -3.26 25.62
CA ALA A 341 -12.95 -4.60 25.02
C ALA A 341 -11.68 -5.41 25.37
N GLY A 342 -10.62 -4.79 25.88
CA GLY A 342 -9.37 -5.48 26.23
C GLY A 342 -8.24 -5.34 25.19
N ILE A 343 -8.41 -4.52 24.15
CA ILE A 343 -7.35 -4.29 23.15
C ILE A 343 -6.16 -3.59 23.83
N LYS A 344 -5.02 -4.27 23.85
CA LYS A 344 -3.83 -3.84 24.59
C LYS A 344 -3.07 -2.72 23.89
N ARG A 345 -2.98 -2.75 22.55
CA ARG A 345 -2.20 -1.81 21.76
C ARG A 345 -3.08 -1.06 20.77
N ILE A 346 -3.22 0.23 21.00
CA ILE A 346 -3.94 1.17 20.12
C ILE A 346 -2.94 2.21 19.66
N MET A 347 -2.67 2.23 18.35
CA MET A 347 -1.78 3.19 17.70
C MET A 347 -2.60 4.30 17.04
N GLY A 348 -2.33 5.55 17.39
CA GLY A 348 -2.84 6.71 16.68
C GLY A 348 -1.83 7.18 15.62
N TYR A 349 -2.22 7.17 14.36
CA TYR A 349 -1.44 7.80 13.30
C TYR A 349 -1.78 9.29 13.28
N LEU A 350 -0.77 10.14 13.44
CA LEU A 350 -0.92 11.60 13.39
C LEU A 350 0.03 12.19 12.36
N MET A 351 -0.40 13.28 11.75
CA MET A 351 0.40 14.03 10.79
C MET A 351 0.55 15.48 11.22
N ILE A 352 1.71 16.05 10.92
CA ILE A 352 1.96 17.49 11.02
C ILE A 352 2.26 18.05 9.63
N ALA A 353 2.28 19.38 9.52
CA ALA A 353 2.47 20.09 8.26
C ALA A 353 1.32 19.88 7.26
N ASN A 354 0.12 19.72 7.77
CA ASN A 354 -1.08 19.75 6.95
C ASN A 354 -1.35 21.15 6.42
N TRP A 355 -2.00 21.25 5.27
CA TRP A 355 -2.48 22.53 4.78
C TRP A 355 -3.38 23.22 5.82
N GLY A 356 -3.13 24.49 6.06
CA GLY A 356 -3.87 25.29 7.05
C GLY A 356 -3.53 25.03 8.51
N GLU A 357 -2.69 24.04 8.84
CA GLU A 357 -2.32 23.71 10.20
C GLU A 357 -1.35 24.75 10.79
N GLY A 358 -1.70 25.31 11.93
CA GLY A 358 -0.87 26.25 12.67
C GLY A 358 -0.39 25.69 14.01
N PHE A 359 0.38 26.51 14.74
CA PHE A 359 0.95 26.13 16.04
C PHE A 359 -0.11 25.64 17.05
N THR A 360 -1.22 26.36 17.17
CA THR A 360 -2.31 25.99 18.10
C THR A 360 -2.94 24.64 17.77
N ASP A 361 -2.96 24.25 16.51
CA ASP A 361 -3.50 22.96 16.10
C ASP A 361 -2.57 21.81 16.46
N ILE A 362 -1.26 22.04 16.34
CA ILE A 362 -0.23 21.08 16.77
C ILE A 362 -0.32 20.87 18.29
N LEU A 363 -0.48 21.97 19.08
CA LEU A 363 -0.69 21.86 20.53
C LEU A 363 -1.94 21.04 20.88
N LYS A 364 -3.04 21.20 20.10
CA LYS A 364 -4.25 20.37 20.29
C LYS A 364 -3.95 18.89 20.00
N SER A 365 -3.13 18.60 19.00
CA SER A 365 -2.72 17.22 18.68
C SER A 365 -1.85 16.63 19.80
N TRP A 366 -0.90 17.37 20.35
CA TRP A 366 -0.12 16.92 21.49
C TRP A 366 -0.97 16.72 22.75
N TRP A 367 -1.88 17.66 23.05
CA TRP A 367 -2.83 17.51 24.14
C TRP A 367 -3.74 16.29 23.98
N PHE A 368 -4.18 16.03 22.75
CA PHE A 368 -4.95 14.84 22.43
C PHE A 368 -4.16 13.57 22.77
N VAL A 369 -2.90 13.47 22.37
CA VAL A 369 -2.02 12.34 22.66
C VAL A 369 -1.83 12.14 24.17
N ILE A 370 -1.51 13.20 24.88
CA ILE A 370 -1.29 13.17 26.35
C ILE A 370 -2.56 12.66 27.06
N THR A 371 -3.71 13.22 26.71
CA THR A 371 -4.97 12.94 27.41
C THR A 371 -5.62 11.62 27.02
N THR A 372 -5.35 11.10 25.82
CA THR A 372 -5.82 9.77 25.42
C THR A 372 -4.86 8.65 25.82
N ASN A 373 -3.60 8.98 26.03
CA ASN A 373 -2.55 8.02 26.38
C ASN A 373 -2.51 6.80 25.41
N ILE A 374 -2.70 7.00 24.11
CA ILE A 374 -2.52 5.96 23.06
C ILE A 374 -1.06 5.92 22.58
N GLU A 375 -0.64 4.78 22.04
CA GLU A 375 0.60 4.75 21.26
C GLU A 375 0.44 5.68 20.06
N THR A 376 1.51 6.33 19.61
CA THR A 376 1.43 7.28 18.49
C THR A 376 2.55 7.08 17.50
N ALA A 377 2.25 7.32 16.23
CA ALA A 377 3.22 7.50 15.16
C ALA A 377 2.95 8.86 14.51
N PHE A 378 3.88 9.80 14.71
CA PHE A 378 3.84 11.08 14.02
C PHE A 378 4.57 10.97 12.67
N SER A 379 3.97 11.57 11.67
CA SER A 379 4.55 11.73 10.33
C SER A 379 4.42 13.17 9.85
N VAL A 380 5.14 13.50 8.81
CA VAL A 380 4.97 14.76 8.06
C VAL A 380 3.99 14.49 6.91
N CYS A 381 3.03 15.38 6.70
CA CYS A 381 2.10 15.29 5.58
C CYS A 381 2.85 15.53 4.27
N ALA A 382 3.32 14.45 3.65
CA ALA A 382 4.05 14.51 2.40
C ALA A 382 3.13 14.79 1.21
N PRO A 383 3.48 15.73 0.31
CA PRO A 383 2.66 16.08 -0.84
C PRO A 383 2.84 15.06 -1.98
N PHE A 384 2.28 13.85 -1.82
CA PHE A 384 2.38 12.79 -2.82
C PHE A 384 1.64 13.12 -4.13
N PRO A 385 2.14 12.64 -5.28
CA PRO A 385 1.44 12.77 -6.56
C PRO A 385 0.00 12.27 -6.51
N GLY A 386 -0.91 12.95 -7.20
CA GLY A 386 -2.33 12.60 -7.24
C GLY A 386 -3.16 13.08 -6.04
N THR A 387 -2.54 13.71 -5.02
CA THR A 387 -3.25 14.24 -3.86
C THR A 387 -3.65 15.72 -4.04
N GLU A 388 -4.80 16.10 -3.47
CA GLU A 388 -5.23 17.50 -3.43
C GLU A 388 -4.23 18.36 -2.61
N HIS A 389 -3.62 17.77 -1.57
CA HIS A 389 -2.59 18.42 -0.79
C HIS A 389 -1.41 18.87 -1.68
N ARG A 390 -0.90 17.98 -2.55
CA ARG A 390 0.14 18.33 -3.52
C ARG A 390 -0.31 19.43 -4.47
N ALA A 391 -1.51 19.33 -5.01
CA ALA A 391 -2.05 20.34 -5.94
C ALA A 391 -2.08 21.74 -5.30
N ARG A 392 -2.51 21.84 -4.04
CA ARG A 392 -2.48 23.10 -3.27
C ARG A 392 -1.06 23.63 -3.06
N MET A 393 -0.10 22.73 -2.74
CA MET A 393 1.29 23.11 -2.52
C MET A 393 1.97 23.63 -3.80
N LEU A 394 1.71 22.98 -4.93
CA LEU A 394 2.17 23.42 -6.25
C LEU A 394 1.57 24.77 -6.64
N HIS A 395 0.26 24.93 -6.49
CA HIS A 395 -0.44 26.18 -6.80
C HIS A 395 0.08 27.37 -5.98
N ALA A 396 0.42 27.12 -4.72
CA ALA A 396 0.98 28.13 -3.82
C ALA A 396 2.49 28.39 -4.03
N GLY A 397 3.15 27.63 -4.92
CA GLY A 397 4.59 27.75 -5.18
C GLY A 397 5.48 27.28 -4.00
N TYR A 398 4.95 26.43 -3.11
CA TYR A 398 5.71 25.91 -1.96
C TYR A 398 6.54 24.68 -2.31
N ILE A 399 6.19 24.00 -3.37
CA ILE A 399 6.98 22.95 -4.01
C ILE A 399 7.03 23.19 -5.51
N THR A 400 8.08 22.68 -6.14
CA THR A 400 8.17 22.57 -7.60
C THR A 400 7.74 21.18 -8.06
N ASP A 401 7.38 21.04 -9.32
CA ASP A 401 7.09 19.73 -9.89
C ASP A 401 8.42 19.00 -10.20
N THR A 402 9.03 18.50 -9.14
CA THR A 402 10.35 17.86 -9.16
C THR A 402 10.24 16.35 -9.26
N SER A 403 11.28 15.73 -9.81
CA SER A 403 11.48 14.28 -9.87
C SER A 403 12.35 13.74 -8.72
N ASP A 404 12.75 14.54 -7.75
CA ASP A 404 13.47 14.06 -6.57
C ASP A 404 12.49 13.46 -5.53
N TRP A 405 11.96 12.31 -5.89
CA TRP A 405 10.90 11.64 -5.13
C TRP A 405 11.35 11.06 -3.79
N GLU A 406 12.63 10.82 -3.61
CA GLU A 406 13.18 10.28 -2.37
C GLU A 406 13.05 11.23 -1.17
N GLN A 407 12.88 12.52 -1.46
CA GLN A 407 12.63 13.51 -0.40
C GLN A 407 11.21 13.47 0.15
N PHE A 408 10.25 12.91 -0.61
CA PHE A 408 8.83 12.90 -0.23
C PHE A 408 8.46 11.70 0.65
N ASN A 409 9.26 11.39 1.65
CA ASN A 409 8.87 10.39 2.64
C ASN A 409 8.13 11.04 3.83
N ILE A 410 7.40 10.21 4.57
CA ILE A 410 6.57 10.65 5.70
C ILE A 410 7.37 11.10 6.93
N THR A 411 8.69 11.02 6.90
CA THR A 411 9.60 11.44 7.97
C THR A 411 10.42 12.68 7.60
N SER A 412 10.33 13.15 6.35
CA SER A 412 11.10 14.29 5.85
C SER A 412 10.26 15.54 5.69
N VAL A 413 10.84 16.67 6.08
CA VAL A 413 10.24 18.00 5.85
C VAL A 413 10.78 18.53 4.52
N THR A 414 9.96 18.50 3.48
CA THR A 414 10.37 18.86 2.12
C THR A 414 10.04 20.30 1.74
N ALA A 415 9.04 20.89 2.39
CA ALA A 415 8.56 22.24 2.06
C ALA A 415 7.87 22.92 3.24
N ARG A 416 7.70 24.23 3.13
CA ARG A 416 6.82 25.02 4.00
C ARG A 416 5.35 24.71 3.70
N THR A 417 4.47 25.07 4.63
CA THR A 417 3.03 25.17 4.35
C THR A 417 2.59 26.64 4.32
N ASP A 418 1.30 26.89 4.18
CA ASP A 418 0.71 28.25 4.25
C ASP A 418 0.86 28.88 5.63
N LYS A 419 1.00 28.10 6.70
CA LYS A 419 1.09 28.57 8.10
C LYS A 419 2.44 28.35 8.76
N LEU A 420 3.24 27.43 8.28
CA LEU A 420 4.48 27.00 8.93
C LEU A 420 5.67 27.04 7.98
N SER A 421 6.77 27.65 8.41
CA SER A 421 8.05 27.55 7.72
C SER A 421 8.68 26.16 7.87
N VAL A 422 9.59 25.79 6.98
CA VAL A 422 10.35 24.52 7.04
C VAL A 422 10.99 24.33 8.43
N ARG A 423 11.63 25.40 8.98
CA ARG A 423 12.27 25.32 10.30
C ARG A 423 11.26 25.04 11.42
N GLN A 424 10.08 25.67 11.37
CA GLN A 424 9.02 25.42 12.36
C GLN A 424 8.50 23.98 12.27
N ILE A 425 8.26 23.47 11.06
CA ILE A 425 7.82 22.08 10.87
C ILE A 425 8.86 21.11 11.43
N TYR A 426 10.14 21.35 11.17
CA TYR A 426 11.24 20.55 11.73
C TYR A 426 11.21 20.50 13.25
N VAL A 427 11.11 21.67 13.90
CA VAL A 427 11.06 21.77 15.35
C VAL A 427 9.84 21.04 15.91
N PHE A 428 8.66 21.26 15.32
CA PHE A 428 7.42 20.61 15.79
C PHE A 428 7.43 19.10 15.56
N TYR A 429 8.01 18.64 14.45
CA TYR A 429 8.17 17.22 14.22
C TYR A 429 9.12 16.59 15.24
N ALA A 430 10.27 17.18 15.48
CA ALA A 430 11.21 16.71 16.50
C ALA A 430 10.58 16.68 17.92
N MET A 431 9.81 17.71 18.28
CA MET A 431 9.07 17.75 19.55
C MET A 431 7.97 16.67 19.61
N SER A 432 7.29 16.40 18.49
CA SER A 432 6.29 15.32 18.42
C SER A 432 6.93 13.94 18.61
N ILE A 433 8.11 13.71 18.02
CA ILE A 433 8.88 12.48 18.25
C ILE A 433 9.36 12.39 19.70
N LEU A 434 9.83 13.49 20.30
CA LEU A 434 10.20 13.50 21.71
C LEU A 434 9.00 13.20 22.61
N LEU A 435 7.84 13.80 22.36
CA LEU A 435 6.60 13.50 23.08
C LEU A 435 6.24 12.00 22.96
N GLN A 436 6.34 11.45 21.76
CA GLN A 436 6.10 10.02 21.50
C GLN A 436 7.03 9.14 22.35
N LEU A 437 8.32 9.49 22.43
CA LEU A 437 9.32 8.81 23.28
C LEU A 437 8.95 8.87 24.75
N VAL A 438 8.68 10.08 25.26
CA VAL A 438 8.31 10.31 26.66
C VAL A 438 7.06 9.50 27.01
N MET A 439 6.02 9.55 26.17
CA MET A 439 4.79 8.79 26.41
C MET A 439 5.00 7.28 26.33
N ALA A 440 5.91 6.79 25.50
CA ALA A 440 6.25 5.37 25.41
C ALA A 440 6.96 4.88 26.69
N THR A 441 7.86 5.67 27.27
CA THR A 441 8.55 5.32 28.53
C THR A 441 7.58 5.23 29.70
N PHE A 442 6.60 6.12 29.78
CA PHE A 442 5.57 6.08 30.83
C PHE A 442 4.62 4.89 30.72
N ARG A 443 4.37 4.37 29.50
CA ARG A 443 3.44 3.23 29.26
C ARG A 443 4.07 1.87 29.51
N HIS A 444 5.29 1.66 29.08
CA HIS A 444 5.87 0.33 28.92
C HIS A 444 7.07 0.04 29.82
N GLY A 445 7.50 0.99 30.66
CA GLY A 445 8.74 0.86 31.41
C GLY A 445 9.84 0.37 30.45
N GLN A 446 10.76 1.19 30.06
CA GLN A 446 11.96 0.92 29.26
C GLN A 446 11.92 -0.31 28.30
N SER A 447 11.15 -0.28 27.25
CA SER A 447 11.32 -1.23 26.14
C SER A 447 12.51 -0.80 25.27
N LYS A 448 13.65 -1.52 25.37
CA LYS A 448 14.89 -1.25 24.60
C LYS A 448 14.63 -1.15 23.09
N ARG A 449 13.69 -1.94 22.52
CA ARG A 449 13.33 -1.90 21.10
C ARG A 449 12.66 -0.58 20.66
N THR A 450 11.78 -0.02 21.48
CA THR A 450 11.11 1.25 21.17
C THR A 450 12.11 2.40 21.17
N ILE A 451 13.00 2.44 22.14
CA ILE A 451 14.07 3.45 22.24
C ILE A 451 15.02 3.33 21.03
N GLN A 452 15.36 2.12 20.61
CA GLN A 452 16.28 1.89 19.50
C GLN A 452 15.68 2.29 18.13
N LYS A 453 14.40 2.00 17.87
CA LYS A 453 13.70 2.46 16.66
C LYS A 453 13.60 3.99 16.61
N LEU A 454 13.31 4.62 17.73
CA LEU A 454 13.18 6.06 17.82
C LEU A 454 14.54 6.79 17.79
N TRP A 455 15.61 6.16 18.29
CA TRP A 455 16.98 6.67 18.18
C TRP A 455 17.47 6.64 16.69
N LEU A 456 17.09 5.63 15.92
CA LEU A 456 17.34 5.57 14.47
C LEU A 456 16.62 6.72 13.75
N HIS A 457 15.35 6.98 14.06
CA HIS A 457 14.61 8.14 13.54
C HIS A 457 15.25 9.48 13.91
N GLY A 458 15.73 9.60 15.15
CA GLY A 458 16.45 10.80 15.62
C GLY A 458 17.77 11.02 14.88
N LYS A 459 18.49 9.96 14.54
CA LYS A 459 19.74 10.06 13.75
C LYS A 459 19.49 10.54 12.32
N ASP A 460 18.43 10.08 11.69
CA ASP A 460 18.07 10.54 10.33
C ASP A 460 17.68 12.02 10.32
N LEU A 461 16.94 12.48 11.35
CA LEU A 461 16.65 13.90 11.54
C LEU A 461 17.92 14.76 11.68
N LEU A 462 18.98 14.22 12.31
CA LEU A 462 20.24 14.95 12.50
C LEU A 462 21.15 14.89 11.27
N ARG A 463 21.06 13.87 10.42
CA ARG A 463 21.83 13.75 9.18
C ARG A 463 21.39 14.73 8.09
N HIS A 464 20.11 15.10 8.05
CA HIS A 464 19.61 16.11 7.10
C HIS A 464 20.00 17.55 7.44
N LYS A 465 20.70 17.81 8.57
CA LYS A 465 21.22 19.14 8.96
C LYS A 465 22.35 19.68 8.08
N ARG A 466 22.80 18.97 7.05
CA ARG A 466 23.94 19.40 6.17
C ARG A 466 23.50 19.93 4.79
N LEU A 467 22.23 20.24 4.61
CA LEU A 467 21.74 20.91 3.38
C LEU A 467 21.00 22.19 3.78
N GLY A 468 21.73 23.23 4.08
CA GLY A 468 21.27 24.59 4.30
C GLY A 468 22.45 25.54 4.20
#